data_2b54d656c6bcc01f19b366bbff6a0b64
#
_entry.id   2b54d656c6bcc01f19b366bbff6a0b64
#
_cell.length_a   1.000
_cell.length_b   1.000
_cell.length_c   1.000
_cell.angle_alpha   90.00
_cell.angle_beta   90.00
_cell.angle_gamma   90.00
#
_symmetry.space_group_name_H-M   'P 1'
#
loop_
_entity.id
_entity.type
_entity.pdbx_description
1 polymer ?
#
loop_
_entity_poly.entity_id
_entity_poly.type
_entity_poly.pdbx_seq_one_letter_code
_entity_poly.pdbx_strand_id
1 'polypeptide(L)'
;IFFDPPIKPDTVDLELVKPYLPTRTPLGKLVGELSRDILGSPVLKGLKVPPQLLENLRETLEVLTPKPGIIPDEVEIEEQVEKSGVRYEAKVKQFFRQTEKSIVRKELTKDLKGQLLELLQVTEKNIKSLPKQNLNQKISDFQQRVKVSVDSIELNQLSSRISTQENQPLVLQIPNPLSPGDKTINLFIREDSEGEQDGNNEDKKNYNMAFFLNLSALGSVKINANVGPENLVVSMEVEQDDVADF
;
A
#
# COMPACT_ATOMS: atom_id res chain seq x y z
N ILE A 1 6.40 31.03 0.93
CA ILE A 1 6.86 29.65 0.65
C ILE A 1 6.33 29.35 -0.74
N PHE A 2 7.20 29.45 -1.75
CA PHE A 2 6.88 29.07 -3.11
C PHE A 2 6.79 27.53 -3.11
N PHE A 3 5.62 26.99 -3.35
CA PHE A 3 5.49 25.62 -3.80
C PHE A 3 5.97 25.61 -5.24
N ASP A 4 7.04 24.87 -5.52
CA ASP A 4 7.36 24.51 -6.89
C ASP A 4 6.09 23.92 -7.53
N PRO A 5 5.78 24.26 -8.79
CA PRO A 5 4.62 23.72 -9.46
C PRO A 5 4.73 22.18 -9.41
N PRO A 6 3.60 21.48 -9.16
CA PRO A 6 3.63 20.03 -9.08
C PRO A 6 4.26 19.49 -10.37
N ILE A 7 5.33 18.71 -10.22
CA ILE A 7 5.97 17.98 -11.32
C ILE A 7 4.84 17.30 -12.08
N LYS A 8 4.71 17.64 -13.38
CA LYS A 8 3.68 17.01 -14.21
C LYS A 8 3.87 15.51 -14.10
N PRO A 9 2.80 14.73 -13.76
CA PRO A 9 2.94 13.29 -13.54
C PRO A 9 3.54 12.54 -14.73
N ASP A 10 3.52 13.13 -15.91
CA ASP A 10 4.04 12.56 -17.16
C ASP A 10 5.56 12.76 -17.35
N THR A 11 6.24 13.45 -16.42
CA THR A 11 7.68 13.77 -16.54
C THR A 11 8.59 12.93 -15.63
N VAL A 12 8.02 12.01 -14.85
CA VAL A 12 8.84 11.07 -14.07
C VAL A 12 9.43 10.04 -15.03
N ASP A 13 10.74 10.06 -15.17
CA ASP A 13 11.45 9.00 -15.88
C ASP A 13 11.39 7.72 -15.07
N LEU A 14 10.47 6.83 -15.45
CA LEU A 14 10.22 5.59 -14.73
C LEU A 14 11.41 4.62 -14.80
N GLU A 15 12.27 4.73 -15.80
CA GLU A 15 13.50 3.94 -15.90
C GLU A 15 14.44 4.20 -14.72
N LEU A 16 14.48 5.45 -14.23
CA LEU A 16 15.26 5.80 -13.04
C LEU A 16 14.74 5.16 -11.75
N VAL A 17 13.49 4.75 -11.71
CA VAL A 17 12.85 4.16 -10.53
C VAL A 17 12.99 2.63 -10.49
N LYS A 18 13.06 1.98 -11.64
CA LYS A 18 13.13 0.50 -11.74
C LYS A 18 14.19 -0.16 -10.85
N PRO A 19 15.43 0.35 -10.74
CA PRO A 19 16.44 -0.24 -9.86
C PRO A 19 16.07 -0.24 -8.37
N TYR A 20 15.16 0.63 -7.96
CA TYR A 20 14.73 0.75 -6.56
C TYR A 20 13.49 -0.11 -6.22
N LEU A 21 12.77 -0.61 -7.23
CA LEU A 21 11.57 -1.43 -6.98
C LEU A 21 11.83 -2.67 -6.11
N PRO A 22 12.97 -3.38 -6.25
CA PRO A 22 13.27 -4.53 -5.38
C PRO A 22 13.52 -4.15 -3.92
N THR A 23 13.84 -2.88 -3.62
CA THR A 23 14.14 -2.42 -2.26
C THR A 23 12.88 -2.06 -1.46
N ARG A 24 11.70 -2.07 -2.09
CA ARG A 24 10.45 -1.76 -1.41
C ARG A 24 10.14 -2.78 -0.31
N THR A 25 9.69 -2.27 0.81
CA THR A 25 9.22 -3.12 1.91
C THR A 25 7.81 -3.63 1.58
N PRO A 26 7.55 -4.95 1.64
CA PRO A 26 6.21 -5.50 1.48
C PRO A 26 5.23 -4.93 2.52
N LEU A 27 3.95 -4.73 2.13
CA LEU A 27 2.95 -4.06 2.96
C LEU A 27 2.83 -4.65 4.36
N GLY A 28 2.73 -5.97 4.48
CA GLY A 28 2.56 -6.61 5.79
C GLY A 28 3.78 -6.44 6.70
N LYS A 29 5.00 -6.44 6.13
CA LYS A 29 6.22 -6.13 6.88
C LYS A 29 6.23 -4.66 7.31
N LEU A 30 5.88 -3.75 6.39
CA LEU A 30 5.78 -2.32 6.66
C LEU A 30 4.81 -2.02 7.81
N VAL A 31 3.61 -2.61 7.79
CA VAL A 31 2.59 -2.48 8.85
C VAL A 31 3.15 -2.95 10.21
N GLY A 32 3.82 -4.11 10.24
CA GLY A 32 4.43 -4.64 11.46
C GLY A 32 5.55 -3.75 12.01
N GLU A 33 6.39 -3.18 11.15
CA GLU A 33 7.46 -2.24 11.54
C GLU A 33 6.86 -0.92 12.06
N LEU A 34 5.83 -0.37 11.41
CA LEU A 34 5.15 0.84 11.86
C LEU A 34 4.50 0.65 13.22
N SER A 35 3.82 -0.46 13.45
CA SER A 35 3.17 -0.76 14.72
C SER A 35 4.19 -0.85 15.86
N ARG A 36 5.31 -1.55 15.65
CA ARG A 36 6.35 -1.76 16.67
C ARG A 36 7.26 -0.55 16.83
N ASP A 37 7.79 -0.03 15.75
CA ASP A 37 8.94 0.88 15.79
C ASP A 37 8.51 2.35 15.78
N ILE A 38 7.32 2.64 15.26
CA ILE A 38 6.78 4.00 15.22
C ILE A 38 5.80 4.21 16.38
N LEU A 39 4.70 3.46 16.46
CA LEU A 39 3.71 3.65 17.53
C LEU A 39 4.28 3.33 18.92
N GLY A 40 5.17 2.36 19.01
CA GLY A 40 5.88 2.00 20.26
C GLY A 40 7.03 2.94 20.63
N SER A 41 7.37 3.91 19.77
CA SER A 41 8.55 4.76 19.98
C SER A 41 8.38 5.75 21.13
N PRO A 42 9.31 5.80 22.09
CA PRO A 42 9.31 6.81 23.15
C PRO A 42 9.54 8.23 22.61
N VAL A 43 10.06 8.36 21.40
CA VAL A 43 10.31 9.64 20.71
C VAL A 43 9.02 10.41 20.49
N LEU A 44 7.90 9.73 20.25
CA LEU A 44 6.58 10.35 20.04
C LEU A 44 6.14 11.26 21.19
N LYS A 45 6.40 10.84 22.43
CA LYS A 45 6.09 11.63 23.63
C LYS A 45 6.88 12.95 23.67
N GLY A 46 8.16 12.88 23.31
CA GLY A 46 9.05 14.05 23.25
C GLY A 46 8.70 15.02 22.12
N LEU A 47 8.21 14.50 21.00
CA LEU A 47 7.87 15.28 19.82
C LEU A 47 6.47 15.90 19.86
N LYS A 48 5.69 15.71 20.94
CA LYS A 48 4.33 16.29 21.09
C LYS A 48 3.45 16.06 19.86
N VAL A 49 3.45 14.84 19.33
CA VAL A 49 2.58 14.46 18.22
C VAL A 49 1.13 14.48 18.69
N PRO A 50 0.17 15.04 17.90
CA PRO A 50 -1.24 15.06 18.27
C PRO A 50 -1.78 13.64 18.56
N PRO A 51 -2.47 13.43 19.71
CA PRO A 51 -3.01 12.11 20.05
C PRO A 51 -3.95 11.54 18.98
N GLN A 52 -4.75 12.41 18.35
CA GLN A 52 -5.67 11.99 17.29
C GLN A 52 -4.95 11.42 16.07
N LEU A 53 -3.79 11.98 15.68
CA LEU A 53 -3.00 11.44 14.57
C LEU A 53 -2.48 10.04 14.91
N LEU A 54 -2.04 9.83 16.14
CA LEU A 54 -1.56 8.51 16.59
C LEU A 54 -2.69 7.48 16.67
N GLU A 55 -3.88 7.91 17.09
CA GLU A 55 -5.05 7.04 17.14
C GLU A 55 -5.50 6.64 15.74
N ASN A 56 -5.64 7.60 14.83
CA ASN A 56 -5.97 7.32 13.43
C ASN A 56 -4.96 6.36 12.78
N LEU A 57 -3.66 6.56 13.07
CA LEU A 57 -2.62 5.68 12.56
C LEU A 57 -2.75 4.26 13.15
N ARG A 58 -3.07 4.14 14.46
CA ARG A 58 -3.30 2.84 15.09
C ARG A 58 -4.48 2.12 14.45
N GLU A 59 -5.63 2.77 14.32
CA GLU A 59 -6.82 2.21 13.68
C GLU A 59 -6.52 1.74 12.24
N THR A 60 -5.78 2.55 11.48
CA THR A 60 -5.39 2.17 10.11
C THR A 60 -4.47 0.95 10.09
N LEU A 61 -3.50 0.87 10.99
CA LEU A 61 -2.61 -0.30 11.09
C LEU A 61 -3.35 -1.55 11.59
N GLU A 62 -4.37 -1.41 12.43
CA GLU A 62 -5.24 -2.53 12.85
C GLU A 62 -6.02 -3.11 11.67
N VAL A 63 -6.60 -2.27 10.81
CA VAL A 63 -7.28 -2.70 9.57
C VAL A 63 -6.32 -3.42 8.63
N LEU A 64 -5.08 -2.93 8.52
CA LEU A 64 -4.05 -3.51 7.65
C LEU A 64 -3.32 -4.71 8.27
N THR A 65 -3.58 -5.03 9.54
CA THR A 65 -2.98 -6.18 10.20
C THR A 65 -3.84 -7.41 9.99
N PRO A 66 -3.33 -8.46 9.31
CA PRO A 66 -4.11 -9.66 9.09
C PRO A 66 -4.44 -10.35 10.41
N LYS A 67 -5.70 -10.80 10.55
CA LYS A 67 -6.14 -11.60 11.68
C LYS A 67 -5.94 -13.07 11.33
N PRO A 68 -5.05 -13.80 12.01
CA PRO A 68 -4.75 -15.19 11.66
C PRO A 68 -6.01 -16.07 11.64
N GLY A 69 -6.20 -16.83 10.55
CA GLY A 69 -7.31 -17.74 10.38
C GLY A 69 -8.67 -17.08 10.05
N ILE A 70 -8.71 -15.76 9.89
CA ILE A 70 -9.91 -15.04 9.45
C ILE A 70 -9.67 -14.60 8.00
N ILE A 71 -10.45 -15.15 7.08
CA ILE A 71 -10.44 -14.74 5.69
C ILE A 71 -11.30 -13.46 5.59
N PRO A 72 -10.72 -12.33 5.14
CA PRO A 72 -11.48 -11.10 5.00
C PRO A 72 -12.55 -11.23 3.91
N ASP A 73 -13.68 -10.60 4.11
CA ASP A 73 -14.72 -10.48 3.10
C ASP A 73 -14.38 -9.37 2.07
N GLU A 74 -15.26 -9.17 1.09
CA GLU A 74 -15.08 -8.18 0.04
C GLU A 74 -14.92 -6.75 0.60
N VAL A 75 -15.75 -6.39 1.58
CA VAL A 75 -15.75 -5.05 2.19
C VAL A 75 -14.46 -4.81 2.98
N GLU A 76 -14.00 -5.82 3.71
CA GLU A 76 -12.75 -5.75 4.47
C GLU A 76 -11.54 -5.62 3.54
N ILE A 77 -11.54 -6.34 2.40
CA ILE A 77 -10.47 -6.23 1.38
C ILE A 77 -10.47 -4.82 0.76
N GLU A 78 -11.65 -4.31 0.39
CA GLU A 78 -11.77 -2.95 -0.16
C GLU A 78 -11.25 -1.92 0.85
N GLU A 79 -11.64 -2.02 2.12
CA GLU A 79 -11.15 -1.14 3.17
C GLU A 79 -9.62 -1.23 3.34
N GLN A 80 -9.04 -2.42 3.32
CA GLN A 80 -7.60 -2.61 3.39
C GLN A 80 -6.87 -1.93 2.23
N VAL A 81 -7.38 -2.05 1.00
CA VAL A 81 -6.82 -1.39 -0.18
C VAL A 81 -6.91 0.14 -0.04
N GLU A 82 -8.08 0.66 0.37
CA GLU A 82 -8.28 2.10 0.58
C GLU A 82 -7.38 2.67 1.69
N LYS A 83 -7.19 1.92 2.78
CA LYS A 83 -6.35 2.32 3.92
C LYS A 83 -4.86 2.16 3.67
N SER A 84 -4.43 1.32 2.74
CA SER A 84 -3.00 1.05 2.46
C SER A 84 -2.20 2.26 1.97
N GLY A 85 -2.88 3.29 1.45
CA GLY A 85 -2.25 4.47 0.84
C GLY A 85 -1.90 4.29 -0.65
N VAL A 86 -2.11 3.11 -1.24
CA VAL A 86 -1.82 2.86 -2.66
C VAL A 86 -2.60 3.78 -3.59
N ARG A 87 -3.81 4.19 -3.21
CA ARG A 87 -4.68 5.08 -3.99
C ARG A 87 -4.55 6.56 -3.62
N TYR A 88 -3.58 6.94 -2.77
CA TYR A 88 -3.44 8.30 -2.26
C TYR A 88 -3.37 9.36 -3.38
N GLU A 89 -2.55 9.17 -4.42
CA GLU A 89 -2.42 10.13 -5.52
C GLU A 89 -3.69 10.25 -6.36
N ALA A 90 -4.45 9.17 -6.50
CA ALA A 90 -5.76 9.21 -7.16
C ALA A 90 -6.74 10.07 -6.36
N LYS A 91 -6.75 9.93 -5.03
CA LYS A 91 -7.52 10.79 -4.11
C LYS A 91 -7.08 12.25 -4.23
N VAL A 92 -5.77 12.51 -4.22
CA VAL A 92 -5.23 13.86 -4.41
C VAL A 92 -5.73 14.47 -5.71
N LYS A 93 -5.65 13.75 -6.85
CA LYS A 93 -6.15 14.24 -8.15
C LYS A 93 -7.63 14.54 -8.13
N GLN A 94 -8.43 13.69 -7.50
CA GLN A 94 -9.87 13.87 -7.37
C GLN A 94 -10.20 15.14 -6.57
N PHE A 95 -9.50 15.36 -5.47
CA PHE A 95 -9.74 16.47 -4.58
C PHE A 95 -9.18 17.81 -5.06
N PHE A 96 -8.15 17.81 -5.89
CA PHE A 96 -7.68 19.08 -6.53
C PHE A 96 -8.77 19.79 -7.35
N ARG A 97 -9.82 19.08 -7.73
CA ARG A 97 -10.97 19.63 -8.43
C ARG A 97 -12.05 20.19 -7.49
N GLN A 98 -11.91 19.96 -6.18
CA GLN A 98 -12.88 20.40 -5.17
C GLN A 98 -12.39 21.67 -4.46
N THR A 99 -13.34 22.56 -4.12
CA THR A 99 -13.05 23.91 -3.67
C THR A 99 -12.70 24.01 -2.18
N GLU A 100 -13.05 23.01 -1.34
CA GLU A 100 -12.88 23.07 0.10
C GLU A 100 -11.64 22.30 0.60
N LYS A 101 -10.57 23.04 0.85
CA LYS A 101 -9.26 22.48 1.30
C LYS A 101 -9.33 21.72 2.64
N SER A 102 -10.26 22.04 3.52
CA SER A 102 -10.41 21.38 4.82
C SER A 102 -10.95 19.96 4.70
N ILE A 103 -11.92 19.74 3.81
CA ILE A 103 -12.49 18.43 3.49
C ILE A 103 -11.42 17.57 2.83
N VAL A 104 -10.70 18.15 1.86
CA VAL A 104 -9.60 17.47 1.16
C VAL A 104 -8.56 16.94 2.14
N ARG A 105 -8.08 17.78 3.05
CA ARG A 105 -7.07 17.35 4.04
C ARG A 105 -7.59 16.20 4.91
N LYS A 106 -8.83 16.30 5.39
CA LYS A 106 -9.43 15.26 6.23
C LYS A 106 -9.54 13.91 5.49
N GLU A 107 -9.89 13.95 4.21
CA GLU A 107 -9.97 12.72 3.40
C GLU A 107 -8.58 12.13 3.11
N LEU A 108 -7.58 12.97 2.80
CA LEU A 108 -6.22 12.52 2.54
C LEU A 108 -5.51 11.90 3.77
N THR A 109 -5.96 12.24 4.98
CA THR A 109 -5.41 11.66 6.23
C THR A 109 -6.16 10.41 6.70
N LYS A 110 -7.08 9.86 5.88
CA LYS A 110 -7.77 8.60 6.21
C LYS A 110 -6.98 7.35 5.84
N ASP A 111 -5.95 7.45 5.04
CA ASP A 111 -5.10 6.33 4.65
C ASP A 111 -3.68 6.44 5.22
N LEU A 112 -2.96 5.32 5.17
CA LEU A 112 -1.62 5.17 5.75
C LEU A 112 -0.63 6.22 5.22
N LYS A 113 -0.60 6.48 3.90
CA LYS A 113 0.34 7.44 3.32
C LYS A 113 0.08 8.84 3.82
N GLY A 114 -1.18 9.27 3.83
CA GLY A 114 -1.57 10.60 4.31
C GLY A 114 -1.23 10.81 5.78
N GLN A 115 -1.46 9.80 6.62
CA GLN A 115 -1.10 9.85 8.04
C GLN A 115 0.40 9.91 8.28
N LEU A 116 1.19 9.14 7.51
CA LEU A 116 2.66 9.19 7.61
C LEU A 116 3.22 10.53 7.14
N LEU A 117 2.68 11.11 6.07
CA LEU A 117 3.06 12.45 5.60
C LEU A 117 2.72 13.53 6.64
N GLU A 118 1.55 13.43 7.28
CA GLU A 118 1.19 14.35 8.38
C GLU A 118 2.11 14.16 9.59
N LEU A 119 2.45 12.91 9.94
CA LEU A 119 3.40 12.61 11.01
C LEU A 119 4.78 13.21 10.73
N LEU A 120 5.30 13.10 9.50
CA LEU A 120 6.55 13.74 9.09
C LEU A 120 6.46 15.26 9.25
N GLN A 121 5.42 15.89 8.75
CA GLN A 121 5.25 17.33 8.81
C GLN A 121 5.20 17.85 10.26
N VAL A 122 4.44 17.17 11.13
CA VAL A 122 4.33 17.50 12.56
C VAL A 122 5.66 17.33 13.27
N THR A 123 6.34 16.22 13.04
CA THR A 123 7.62 15.93 13.69
C THR A 123 8.71 16.89 13.23
N GLU A 124 8.81 17.21 11.95
CA GLU A 124 9.77 18.19 11.43
C GLU A 124 9.56 19.59 12.04
N LYS A 125 8.30 20.03 12.12
CA LYS A 125 7.94 21.31 12.76
C LYS A 125 8.36 21.33 14.23
N ASN A 126 8.09 20.25 14.96
CA ASN A 126 8.36 20.18 16.39
C ASN A 126 9.85 20.06 16.68
N ILE A 127 10.61 19.35 15.84
CA ILE A 127 12.07 19.27 15.95
C ILE A 127 12.73 20.63 15.77
N LYS A 128 12.28 21.44 14.81
CA LYS A 128 12.80 22.81 14.61
C LYS A 128 12.62 23.70 15.83
N SER A 129 11.66 23.38 16.69
CA SER A 129 11.40 24.10 17.95
C SER A 129 12.17 23.57 19.16
N LEU A 130 12.86 22.42 19.02
CA LEU A 130 13.66 21.85 20.10
C LEU A 130 15.02 22.52 20.23
N PRO A 131 15.55 22.66 21.47
CA PRO A 131 16.95 23.05 21.67
C PRO A 131 17.89 22.06 20.96
N LYS A 132 18.94 22.57 20.29
CA LYS A 132 19.90 21.71 19.56
C LYS A 132 20.50 20.58 20.38
N GLN A 133 20.62 20.76 21.70
CA GLN A 133 21.11 19.76 22.66
C GLN A 133 20.17 18.55 22.81
N ASN A 134 18.90 18.69 22.45
CA ASN A 134 17.88 17.62 22.53
C ASN A 134 17.70 16.86 21.20
N LEU A 135 18.39 17.29 20.15
CA LEU A 135 18.45 16.58 18.89
C LEU A 135 19.40 15.39 19.03
N ASN A 136 18.87 14.22 19.25
CA ASN A 136 19.61 12.99 19.41
C ASN A 136 19.38 12.05 18.20
N GLN A 137 20.27 11.06 18.09
CA GLN A 137 20.22 10.05 17.03
C GLN A 137 18.84 9.38 16.93
N LYS A 138 18.18 9.13 18.09
CA LYS A 138 16.86 8.48 18.10
C LYS A 138 15.78 9.23 17.36
N ILE A 139 15.82 10.57 17.39
CA ILE A 139 14.87 11.42 16.66
C ILE A 139 15.14 11.33 15.15
N SER A 140 16.42 11.39 14.77
CA SER A 140 16.83 11.23 13.37
C SER A 140 16.44 9.86 12.81
N ASP A 141 16.71 8.79 13.58
CA ASP A 141 16.36 7.42 13.19
C ASP A 141 14.84 7.25 13.07
N PHE A 142 14.07 7.86 13.98
CA PHE A 142 12.62 7.85 13.91
C PHE A 142 12.10 8.50 12.62
N GLN A 143 12.58 9.70 12.31
CA GLN A 143 12.18 10.40 11.07
C GLN A 143 12.56 9.59 9.82
N GLN A 144 13.78 9.03 9.81
CA GLN A 144 14.24 8.20 8.70
C GLN A 144 13.33 6.99 8.48
N ARG A 145 12.90 6.31 9.55
CA ARG A 145 11.97 5.17 9.46
C ARG A 145 10.63 5.58 8.88
N VAL A 146 10.05 6.68 9.35
CA VAL A 146 8.78 7.19 8.80
C VAL A 146 8.94 7.54 7.32
N LYS A 147 10.05 8.17 6.94
CA LYS A 147 10.35 8.51 5.54
C LYS A 147 10.48 7.25 4.67
N VAL A 148 11.25 6.25 5.09
CA VAL A 148 11.41 4.97 4.38
C VAL A 148 10.06 4.28 4.20
N SER A 149 9.15 4.43 5.17
CA SER A 149 7.80 3.87 5.05
C SER A 149 6.98 4.57 3.97
N VAL A 150 7.05 5.89 3.87
CA VAL A 150 6.42 6.66 2.77
C VAL A 150 7.03 6.26 1.43
N ASP A 151 8.36 6.23 1.35
CA ASP A 151 9.10 5.86 0.13
C ASP A 151 8.70 4.44 -0.36
N SER A 152 8.48 3.49 0.57
CA SER A 152 8.02 2.13 0.22
C SER A 152 6.61 2.12 -0.37
N ILE A 153 5.69 2.93 0.16
CA ILE A 153 4.34 3.07 -0.41
C ILE A 153 4.44 3.71 -1.81
N GLU A 154 5.27 4.73 -1.98
CA GLU A 154 5.49 5.39 -3.27
C GLU A 154 6.09 4.44 -4.31
N LEU A 155 7.05 3.61 -3.93
CA LEU A 155 7.61 2.58 -4.82
C LEU A 155 6.54 1.55 -5.25
N ASN A 156 5.62 1.18 -4.38
CA ASN A 156 4.49 0.31 -4.75
C ASN A 156 3.56 1.00 -5.77
N GLN A 157 3.26 2.28 -5.57
CA GLN A 157 2.45 3.07 -6.51
C GLN A 157 3.15 3.22 -7.88
N LEU A 158 4.46 3.51 -7.88
CA LEU A 158 5.26 3.63 -9.10
C LEU A 158 5.39 2.28 -9.81
N SER A 159 5.54 1.17 -9.08
CA SER A 159 5.52 -0.18 -9.64
C SER A 159 4.23 -0.43 -10.43
N SER A 160 3.08 -0.07 -9.86
CA SER A 160 1.79 -0.20 -10.54
C SER A 160 1.70 0.65 -11.82
N ARG A 161 2.26 1.86 -11.81
CA ARG A 161 2.30 2.72 -13.02
C ARG A 161 3.21 2.15 -14.09
N ILE A 162 4.40 1.66 -13.72
CA ILE A 162 5.33 1.02 -14.65
C ILE A 162 4.66 -0.20 -15.29
N SER A 163 4.02 -1.05 -14.48
CA SER A 163 3.30 -2.22 -14.98
C SER A 163 2.24 -1.84 -16.02
N THR A 164 1.44 -0.81 -15.76
CA THR A 164 0.43 -0.31 -16.70
C THR A 164 1.05 0.21 -17.99
N GLN A 165 2.16 0.95 -17.92
CA GLN A 165 2.85 1.49 -19.12
C GLN A 165 3.52 0.42 -19.96
N GLU A 166 4.04 -0.62 -19.34
CA GLU A 166 4.72 -1.73 -20.00
C GLU A 166 3.80 -2.88 -20.36
N ASN A 167 2.49 -2.71 -20.21
CA ASN A 167 1.50 -3.77 -20.41
C ASN A 167 1.80 -5.04 -19.59
N GLN A 168 2.34 -4.83 -18.39
CA GLN A 168 2.60 -5.88 -17.41
C GLN A 168 1.42 -5.99 -16.43
N PRO A 169 1.25 -7.11 -15.73
CA PRO A 169 0.21 -7.21 -14.71
C PRO A 169 0.37 -6.16 -13.62
N LEU A 170 -0.72 -5.53 -13.23
CA LEU A 170 -0.78 -4.69 -12.04
C LEU A 170 -0.49 -5.55 -10.81
N VAL A 171 0.36 -5.07 -9.90
CA VAL A 171 0.64 -5.78 -8.65
C VAL A 171 -0.01 -5.05 -7.49
N LEU A 172 -0.98 -5.69 -6.86
CA LEU A 172 -1.61 -5.23 -5.64
C LEU A 172 -1.10 -6.05 -4.46
N GLN A 173 -0.72 -5.37 -3.38
CA GLN A 173 -0.33 -6.01 -2.13
C GLN A 173 -1.48 -5.96 -1.14
N ILE A 174 -1.85 -7.12 -0.61
CA ILE A 174 -2.86 -7.24 0.45
C ILE A 174 -2.27 -7.99 1.65
N PRO A 175 -2.75 -7.72 2.87
CA PRO A 175 -2.34 -8.48 4.05
C PRO A 175 -2.65 -9.97 3.89
N ASN A 176 -1.74 -10.83 4.37
CA ASN A 176 -1.89 -12.28 4.28
C ASN A 176 -2.50 -12.87 5.57
N PRO A 177 -3.77 -13.29 5.60
CA PRO A 177 -4.37 -13.88 6.78
C PRO A 177 -4.00 -15.36 6.99
N LEU A 178 -3.41 -16.01 5.97
CA LEU A 178 -3.13 -17.45 5.97
C LEU A 178 -1.76 -17.79 6.58
N SER A 179 -0.86 -16.82 6.67
CA SER A 179 0.49 -17.06 7.20
C SER A 179 0.90 -15.98 8.20
N PRO A 180 1.16 -16.34 9.45
CA PRO A 180 1.67 -15.38 10.46
C PRO A 180 3.08 -14.85 10.15
N GLY A 181 3.86 -15.58 9.37
CA GLY A 181 5.25 -15.24 9.05
C GLY A 181 5.37 -14.34 7.83
N ASP A 182 4.74 -14.71 6.73
CA ASP A 182 4.75 -13.92 5.50
C ASP A 182 3.41 -13.20 5.35
N LYS A 183 3.46 -11.91 5.54
CA LYS A 183 2.32 -11.06 5.88
C LYS A 183 1.71 -10.38 4.67
N THR A 184 2.17 -10.73 3.46
CA THR A 184 1.76 -10.04 2.24
C THR A 184 1.47 -11.03 1.14
N ILE A 185 0.28 -10.94 0.56
CA ILE A 185 -0.09 -11.60 -0.69
C ILE A 185 0.16 -10.60 -1.82
N ASN A 186 0.86 -11.02 -2.87
CA ASN A 186 0.95 -10.28 -4.12
C ASN A 186 -0.10 -10.80 -5.09
N LEU A 187 -1.06 -9.95 -5.42
CA LEU A 187 -2.08 -10.19 -6.42
C LEU A 187 -1.64 -9.54 -7.73
N PHE A 188 -1.48 -10.33 -8.77
CA PHE A 188 -1.17 -9.90 -10.12
C PHE A 188 -2.47 -9.83 -10.92
N ILE A 189 -2.81 -8.67 -11.46
CA ILE A 189 -4.05 -8.42 -12.19
C ILE A 189 -3.70 -7.96 -13.59
N ARG A 190 -4.24 -8.62 -14.61
CA ARG A 190 -4.13 -8.22 -16.00
C ARG A 190 -5.52 -8.13 -16.61
N GLU A 191 -5.82 -7.03 -17.26
CA GLU A 191 -7.01 -6.90 -18.10
C GLU A 191 -6.77 -7.71 -19.40
N ASP A 192 -7.71 -8.57 -19.73
CA ASP A 192 -7.65 -9.34 -20.95
C ASP A 192 -8.33 -8.56 -22.08
N SER A 193 -7.52 -7.98 -22.95
CA SER A 193 -7.99 -7.16 -24.08
C SER A 193 -8.27 -7.99 -25.33
N GLU A 194 -8.15 -9.32 -25.27
CA GLU A 194 -8.42 -10.19 -26.43
C GLU A 194 -9.92 -10.39 -26.61
N GLY A 195 -10.59 -9.43 -27.22
CA GLY A 195 -11.98 -9.64 -27.62
C GLY A 195 -12.82 -8.43 -28.01
N GLU A 196 -12.33 -7.20 -27.95
CA GLU A 196 -13.19 -6.06 -28.27
C GLU A 196 -12.59 -5.03 -29.22
N GLN A 197 -13.14 -5.04 -30.46
CA GLN A 197 -13.14 -3.91 -31.38
C GLN A 197 -14.38 -3.00 -31.19
N ASP A 198 -15.22 -3.21 -30.18
CA ASP A 198 -16.39 -2.38 -29.93
C ASP A 198 -16.23 -1.61 -28.61
N GLY A 199 -15.70 -0.39 -28.75
CA GLY A 199 -15.53 0.53 -27.64
C GLY A 199 -16.90 0.92 -27.03
N ASN A 200 -17.02 0.80 -25.73
CA ASN A 200 -17.96 1.45 -24.79
C ASN A 200 -18.71 0.54 -23.80
N ASN A 201 -18.35 -0.70 -23.59
CA ASN A 201 -18.96 -1.49 -22.52
C ASN A 201 -17.92 -1.82 -21.45
N GLU A 202 -17.79 -0.99 -20.41
CA GLU A 202 -16.99 -1.29 -19.20
C GLU A 202 -17.47 -2.56 -18.50
N ASP A 203 -18.72 -2.97 -18.71
CA ASP A 203 -19.35 -4.15 -18.10
C ASP A 203 -18.92 -5.51 -18.69
N LYS A 204 -18.06 -5.52 -19.75
CA LYS A 204 -17.65 -6.77 -20.42
C LYS A 204 -16.16 -7.07 -20.34
N LYS A 205 -15.48 -6.51 -19.35
CA LYS A 205 -14.04 -6.74 -19.20
C LYS A 205 -13.76 -8.08 -18.55
N ASN A 206 -12.78 -8.78 -19.12
CA ASN A 206 -12.21 -9.98 -18.51
C ASN A 206 -10.92 -9.62 -17.78
N TYR A 207 -10.70 -10.27 -16.66
CA TYR A 207 -9.48 -10.08 -15.86
C TYR A 207 -8.83 -11.43 -15.57
N ASN A 208 -7.53 -11.50 -15.84
CA ASN A 208 -6.69 -12.59 -15.37
C ASN A 208 -5.99 -12.17 -14.09
N MET A 209 -6.21 -12.93 -13.03
CA MET A 209 -5.62 -12.69 -11.71
C MET A 209 -4.73 -13.86 -11.33
N ALA A 210 -3.57 -13.59 -10.75
CA ALA A 210 -2.70 -14.62 -10.21
C ALA A 210 -2.26 -14.26 -8.79
N PHE A 211 -2.30 -15.24 -7.90
CA PHE A 211 -1.79 -15.16 -6.54
C PHE A 211 -0.65 -16.14 -6.36
N PHE A 212 0.37 -15.73 -5.63
CA PHE A 212 1.44 -16.62 -5.21
C PHE A 212 1.47 -16.63 -3.68
N LEU A 213 1.31 -17.82 -3.13
CA LEU A 213 1.31 -18.07 -1.70
C LEU A 213 2.41 -19.06 -1.37
N ASN A 214 2.98 -18.92 -0.17
CA ASN A 214 3.85 -19.95 0.39
C ASN A 214 3.22 -20.40 1.71
N LEU A 215 2.66 -21.59 1.69
CA LEU A 215 1.93 -22.16 2.81
C LEU A 215 2.79 -23.24 3.47
N SER A 216 2.85 -23.23 4.80
CA SER A 216 3.70 -24.16 5.58
C SER A 216 3.39 -25.64 5.34
N ALA A 217 2.14 -25.95 5.01
CA ALA A 217 1.69 -27.34 4.79
C ALA A 217 1.68 -27.75 3.31
N LEU A 218 1.54 -26.81 2.37
CA LEU A 218 1.36 -27.06 0.95
C LEU A 218 2.55 -26.63 0.09
N GLY A 219 3.54 -25.95 0.69
CA GLY A 219 4.62 -25.32 -0.07
C GLY A 219 4.15 -24.14 -0.90
N SER A 220 4.75 -23.96 -2.06
CA SER A 220 4.36 -22.91 -3.00
C SER A 220 3.03 -23.24 -3.67
N VAL A 221 2.09 -22.32 -3.61
CA VAL A 221 0.77 -22.43 -4.22
C VAL A 221 0.59 -21.26 -5.18
N LYS A 222 0.25 -21.58 -6.43
CA LYS A 222 -0.14 -20.60 -7.43
C LYS A 222 -1.63 -20.75 -7.73
N ILE A 223 -2.37 -19.70 -7.59
CA ILE A 223 -3.80 -19.64 -7.90
C ILE A 223 -3.97 -18.69 -9.07
N ASN A 224 -4.59 -19.17 -10.15
CA ASN A 224 -4.97 -18.36 -11.29
C ASN A 224 -6.49 -18.26 -11.32
N ALA A 225 -7.02 -17.06 -11.46
CA ALA A 225 -8.45 -16.80 -11.61
C ALA A 225 -8.68 -15.98 -12.88
N ASN A 226 -9.55 -16.50 -13.74
CA ASN A 226 -10.07 -15.77 -14.89
C ASN A 226 -11.47 -15.30 -14.54
N VAL A 227 -11.65 -14.00 -14.50
CA VAL A 227 -12.89 -13.33 -14.08
C VAL A 227 -13.50 -12.66 -15.30
N GLY A 228 -14.60 -13.22 -15.78
CA GLY A 228 -15.45 -12.62 -16.81
C GLY A 228 -16.73 -12.03 -16.22
N PRO A 229 -17.56 -11.36 -17.05
CA PRO A 229 -18.81 -10.74 -16.60
C PRO A 229 -19.81 -11.72 -15.98
N GLU A 230 -19.81 -12.97 -16.44
CA GLU A 230 -20.78 -13.99 -16.02
C GLU A 230 -20.10 -15.29 -15.56
N ASN A 231 -18.77 -15.36 -15.58
CA ASN A 231 -18.02 -16.57 -15.24
C ASN A 231 -16.78 -16.29 -14.41
N LEU A 232 -16.45 -17.24 -13.54
CA LEU A 232 -15.21 -17.29 -12.79
C LEU A 232 -14.61 -18.68 -12.96
N VAL A 233 -13.42 -18.74 -13.50
CA VAL A 233 -12.64 -19.98 -13.61
C VAL A 233 -11.42 -19.86 -12.72
N VAL A 234 -11.27 -20.78 -11.78
CA VAL A 234 -10.13 -20.82 -10.86
C VAL A 234 -9.36 -22.10 -11.05
N SER A 235 -8.05 -21.98 -11.20
CA SER A 235 -7.11 -23.12 -11.19
C SER A 235 -6.07 -22.93 -10.09
N MET A 236 -5.68 -24.03 -9.46
CA MET A 236 -4.68 -24.05 -8.39
C MET A 236 -3.58 -25.04 -8.74
N GLU A 237 -2.34 -24.59 -8.65
CA GLU A 237 -1.13 -25.37 -8.80
C GLU A 237 -0.42 -25.43 -7.44
N VAL A 238 -0.11 -26.63 -6.94
CA VAL A 238 0.54 -26.86 -5.64
C VAL A 238 1.86 -27.58 -5.87
N GLU A 239 2.90 -27.18 -5.14
CA GLU A 239 4.25 -27.74 -5.29
C GLU A 239 4.37 -29.20 -4.81
N GLN A 240 3.54 -29.62 -3.84
CA GLN A 240 3.56 -30.97 -3.30
C GLN A 240 2.50 -31.84 -3.98
N ASP A 241 2.93 -32.81 -4.76
CA ASP A 241 2.04 -33.73 -5.51
C ASP A 241 1.13 -34.56 -4.60
N ASP A 242 1.57 -34.86 -3.36
CA ASP A 242 0.82 -35.69 -2.41
C ASP A 242 -0.46 -35.03 -1.86
N VAL A 243 -0.68 -33.76 -2.16
CA VAL A 243 -1.82 -32.96 -1.63
C VAL A 243 -2.84 -32.60 -2.71
N ALA A 244 -2.51 -32.84 -3.98
CA ALA A 244 -3.39 -32.52 -5.12
C ALA A 244 -4.60 -33.47 -5.26
N ASP A 245 -4.61 -34.58 -4.51
CA ASP A 245 -5.64 -35.65 -4.59
C ASP A 245 -6.75 -35.52 -3.51
N PHE A 246 -6.90 -34.37 -2.87
CA PHE A 246 -7.96 -34.12 -1.88
C PHE A 246 -9.10 -33.28 -2.42
#